data_b1af13117597fddb6a171aa32c537599
#
_entry.id   b1af13117597fddb6a171aa32c537599
#
_cell.length_a   1.000
_cell.length_b   1.000
_cell.length_c   1.000
_cell.angle_alpha   90.00
_cell.angle_beta   90.00
_cell.angle_gamma   90.00
#
_symmetry.space_group_name_H-M   'P 1'
#
loop_
_entity.id
_entity.type
_entity.pdbx_description
1 polymer ?
#
loop_
_entity_poly.entity_id
_entity_poly.type
_entity_poly.pdbx_seq_one_letter_code
_entity_poly.pdbx_strand_id
1 'polypeptide(L)'
;MKNIHLSLWEEHQSHSLQQWQFSPPAPIQIGRSPERQIVIDRPSISRLHATITFTSLRHGGGYWELSNLSVNGTFVNGVPIGSKAARGEQRVLLTDGDRIQFAQAQIYLSVSFLEVVPIVPPVSISPVLCQHLDNPPDALFCTHCGQPVSVTHQIHQYQVLKTLGQGGMGTTYLAWDGTKMLVLKEMNADMALIPKAQELFEREAKILQGLHHSGIPQYYDFFVASGRKYLAMELIHGQDLDVYVMERGKVSLSQAIDWMVQLCEILGYIHQQQPPLIHRDVKPANILVRTIDRRIFLLDFGAVKEIGTLGSTKIGAPDYMAPEQNNGQPCTQSDLYAIGPTLIFLITGRNPADFIELTPDGYRFNLSSIPMISPQLQAVITKVTQRRPSDRYQTAADLIAALQSIGEK
;
A
#
# COMPACT_ATOMS: atom_id res chain seq x y z
N MET A 1 -5.43 28.10 -14.32
CA MET A 1 -5.66 27.35 -15.59
C MET A 1 -5.58 25.88 -15.26
N LYS A 2 -6.47 25.02 -15.79
CA LYS A 2 -6.42 23.60 -15.49
C LYS A 2 -5.53 22.86 -16.48
N ASN A 3 -4.56 22.09 -15.99
CA ASN A 3 -3.81 21.15 -16.82
C ASN A 3 -4.73 20.00 -17.20
N ILE A 4 -4.57 19.47 -18.41
CA ILE A 4 -5.26 18.27 -18.86
C ILE A 4 -4.32 17.08 -18.68
N HIS A 5 -4.82 16.03 -18.05
CA HIS A 5 -4.17 14.75 -17.90
C HIS A 5 -4.93 13.72 -18.74
N LEU A 6 -4.21 12.98 -19.59
CA LEU A 6 -4.75 12.01 -20.52
C LEU A 6 -4.12 10.66 -20.27
N SER A 7 -4.94 9.63 -20.06
CA SER A 7 -4.47 8.25 -19.87
C SER A 7 -5.04 7.36 -20.97
N LEU A 8 -4.17 6.60 -21.64
CA LEU A 8 -4.55 5.64 -22.67
C LEU A 8 -4.90 4.29 -22.04
N TRP A 9 -6.05 3.77 -22.41
CA TRP A 9 -6.57 2.49 -21.94
C TRP A 9 -6.92 1.58 -23.12
N GLU A 10 -6.82 0.29 -22.91
CA GLU A 10 -7.38 -0.73 -23.77
C GLU A 10 -8.62 -1.33 -23.10
N GLU A 11 -9.70 -1.57 -23.87
CA GLU A 11 -10.89 -2.24 -23.34
C GLU A 11 -10.49 -3.59 -22.71
N HIS A 12 -10.94 -3.85 -21.47
CA HIS A 12 -10.63 -5.04 -20.66
C HIS A 12 -9.29 -5.02 -19.90
N GLN A 13 -8.51 -3.94 -19.92
CA GLN A 13 -7.33 -3.80 -19.06
C GLN A 13 -7.65 -2.99 -17.79
N SER A 14 -7.05 -3.39 -16.67
CA SER A 14 -7.24 -2.75 -15.36
C SER A 14 -6.23 -1.63 -15.08
N HIS A 15 -5.29 -1.36 -16.00
CA HIS A 15 -4.28 -0.32 -15.87
C HIS A 15 -4.14 0.45 -17.19
N SER A 16 -3.74 1.72 -17.10
CA SER A 16 -3.47 2.54 -18.27
C SER A 16 -2.17 2.12 -18.96
N LEU A 17 -2.19 2.09 -20.29
CA LEU A 17 -1.01 1.77 -21.09
C LEU A 17 0.04 2.89 -21.08
N GLN A 18 -0.42 4.13 -21.06
CA GLN A 18 0.43 5.32 -21.10
C GLN A 18 -0.34 6.53 -20.57
N GLN A 19 0.39 7.50 -20.01
CA GLN A 19 -0.18 8.72 -19.45
C GLN A 19 0.60 9.95 -19.90
N TRP A 20 -0.11 11.07 -20.06
CA TRP A 20 0.46 12.38 -20.43
C TRP A 20 -0.20 13.48 -19.63
N GLN A 21 0.54 14.52 -19.37
CA GLN A 21 0.05 15.75 -18.78
C GLN A 21 0.47 16.94 -19.65
N PHE A 22 -0.49 17.80 -19.95
CA PHE A 22 -0.25 18.99 -20.77
C PHE A 22 -0.76 20.24 -20.07
N SER A 23 0.01 21.32 -20.24
CA SER A 23 -0.34 22.65 -19.74
C SER A 23 -0.76 23.55 -20.92
N PRO A 24 -1.75 24.44 -20.72
CA PRO A 24 -2.09 25.44 -21.71
C PRO A 24 -0.88 26.33 -22.04
N PRO A 25 -0.82 26.96 -23.26
CA PRO A 25 -1.86 26.96 -24.31
C PRO A 25 -1.58 26.02 -25.49
N ALA A 26 -0.53 25.22 -25.46
CA ALA A 26 -0.10 24.43 -26.61
C ALA A 26 -1.17 23.40 -27.06
N PRO A 27 -1.47 23.27 -28.36
CA PRO A 27 -2.37 22.25 -28.86
C PRO A 27 -1.75 20.85 -28.76
N ILE A 28 -2.58 19.86 -28.43
CA ILE A 28 -2.18 18.46 -28.31
C ILE A 28 -2.65 17.73 -29.54
N GLN A 29 -1.73 17.21 -30.34
CA GLN A 29 -2.03 16.45 -31.56
C GLN A 29 -1.98 14.96 -31.28
N ILE A 30 -3.01 14.25 -31.69
CA ILE A 30 -3.21 12.83 -31.50
C ILE A 30 -3.25 12.14 -32.85
N GLY A 31 -2.48 11.08 -33.03
CA GLY A 31 -2.48 10.34 -34.29
C GLY A 31 -1.44 9.23 -34.34
N ARG A 32 -1.35 8.56 -35.50
CA ARG A 32 -0.41 7.46 -35.72
C ARG A 32 1.00 7.91 -36.08
N SER A 33 1.17 9.17 -36.52
CA SER A 33 2.46 9.69 -36.94
C SER A 33 3.37 9.90 -35.72
N PRO A 34 4.66 9.50 -35.78
CA PRO A 34 5.58 9.56 -34.63
C PRO A 34 5.91 10.98 -34.14
N GLU A 35 5.66 12.00 -34.97
CA GLU A 35 5.85 13.41 -34.60
C GLU A 35 4.70 14.00 -33.78
N ARG A 36 3.65 13.24 -33.43
CA ARG A 36 2.52 13.72 -32.61
C ARG A 36 2.85 13.65 -31.12
N GLN A 37 2.23 14.51 -30.34
CA GLN A 37 2.39 14.50 -28.87
C GLN A 37 1.82 13.22 -28.24
N ILE A 38 0.73 12.71 -28.82
CA ILE A 38 0.15 11.41 -28.44
C ILE A 38 0.14 10.51 -29.65
N VAL A 39 1.03 9.50 -29.62
CA VAL A 39 1.16 8.53 -30.70
C VAL A 39 0.35 7.28 -30.37
N ILE A 40 -0.59 6.92 -31.25
CA ILE A 40 -1.41 5.70 -31.15
C ILE A 40 -1.15 4.90 -32.42
N ASP A 41 -0.24 3.94 -32.33
CA ASP A 41 0.15 3.11 -33.49
C ASP A 41 -0.85 1.98 -33.72
N ARG A 42 -1.96 2.32 -34.38
CA ARG A 42 -3.00 1.38 -34.82
C ARG A 42 -3.41 1.72 -36.25
N PRO A 43 -3.67 0.72 -37.13
CA PRO A 43 -4.03 0.96 -38.54
C PRO A 43 -5.28 1.80 -38.74
N SER A 44 -6.24 1.72 -37.81
CA SER A 44 -7.50 2.50 -37.84
C SER A 44 -7.31 3.99 -37.47
N ILE A 45 -6.14 4.36 -36.94
CA ILE A 45 -5.85 5.74 -36.50
C ILE A 45 -5.19 6.51 -37.66
N SER A 46 -5.69 7.71 -37.96
CA SER A 46 -5.11 8.60 -38.97
C SER A 46 -3.75 9.17 -38.53
N ARG A 47 -2.90 9.58 -39.48
CA ARG A 47 -1.59 10.21 -39.16
C ARG A 47 -1.74 11.40 -38.22
N LEU A 48 -2.76 12.23 -38.44
CA LEU A 48 -3.31 13.21 -37.50
C LEU A 48 -4.80 12.91 -37.39
N HIS A 49 -5.23 12.42 -36.21
CA HIS A 49 -6.59 11.95 -36.01
C HIS A 49 -7.46 12.96 -35.31
N ALA A 50 -6.97 13.60 -34.26
CA ALA A 50 -7.65 14.59 -33.49
C ALA A 50 -6.68 15.62 -32.92
N THR A 51 -7.22 16.77 -32.53
CA THR A 51 -6.44 17.80 -31.81
C THR A 51 -7.26 18.28 -30.61
N ILE A 52 -6.61 18.40 -29.45
CA ILE A 52 -7.17 19.02 -28.26
C ILE A 52 -6.53 20.41 -28.13
N THR A 53 -7.37 21.45 -28.03
CA THR A 53 -6.94 22.85 -27.94
C THR A 53 -7.46 23.51 -26.70
N PHE A 54 -6.69 24.42 -26.11
CA PHE A 54 -7.13 25.22 -24.97
C PHE A 54 -7.58 26.60 -25.44
N THR A 55 -8.79 26.99 -25.04
CA THR A 55 -9.37 28.32 -25.32
C THR A 55 -9.38 29.15 -24.04
N SER A 56 -8.63 30.24 -24.01
CA SER A 56 -8.59 31.17 -22.88
C SER A 56 -9.81 32.10 -22.87
N LEU A 57 -10.34 32.38 -21.69
CA LEU A 57 -11.43 33.34 -21.49
C LEU A 57 -10.90 34.71 -21.10
N ARG A 58 -11.56 35.82 -21.55
CA ARG A 58 -11.16 37.23 -21.33
C ARG A 58 -11.04 37.61 -19.83
N HIS A 59 -11.72 36.91 -18.94
CA HIS A 59 -11.74 37.21 -17.50
C HIS A 59 -10.94 36.18 -16.67
N GLY A 60 -10.01 35.47 -17.28
CA GLY A 60 -9.24 34.39 -16.65
C GLY A 60 -9.91 33.02 -16.79
N GLY A 61 -9.10 31.97 -16.67
CA GLY A 61 -9.55 30.60 -16.92
C GLY A 61 -9.59 30.24 -18.40
N GLY A 62 -10.23 29.15 -18.73
CA GLY A 62 -10.37 28.62 -20.08
C GLY A 62 -10.86 27.17 -20.04
N TYR A 63 -11.02 26.59 -21.21
CA TYR A 63 -11.51 25.24 -21.38
C TYR A 63 -10.77 24.51 -22.50
N TRP A 64 -10.82 23.19 -22.45
CA TRP A 64 -10.24 22.32 -23.46
C TRP A 64 -11.30 21.80 -24.41
N GLU A 65 -11.02 21.86 -25.70
CA GLU A 65 -11.90 21.40 -26.78
C GLU A 65 -11.20 20.35 -27.62
N LEU A 66 -11.93 19.29 -27.98
CA LEU A 66 -11.49 18.26 -28.91
C LEU A 66 -12.07 18.51 -30.29
N SER A 67 -11.23 18.48 -31.32
CA SER A 67 -11.61 18.55 -32.74
C SER A 67 -11.26 17.23 -33.42
N ASN A 68 -12.22 16.62 -34.10
CA ASN A 68 -11.98 15.44 -34.94
C ASN A 68 -11.44 15.85 -36.32
N LEU A 69 -10.32 15.26 -36.73
CA LEU A 69 -9.70 15.49 -38.05
C LEU A 69 -9.67 14.23 -38.91
N SER A 70 -10.20 13.12 -38.40
CA SER A 70 -10.18 11.82 -39.05
C SER A 70 -11.52 11.51 -39.75
N VAL A 71 -11.44 10.81 -40.89
CA VAL A 71 -12.59 10.20 -41.55
C VAL A 71 -13.10 8.95 -40.84
N ASN A 72 -12.27 8.35 -40.00
CA ASN A 72 -12.62 7.12 -39.29
C ASN A 72 -13.45 7.37 -37.99
N GLY A 73 -13.66 8.64 -37.66
CA GLY A 73 -14.49 9.06 -36.52
C GLY A 73 -13.75 9.10 -35.17
N THR A 74 -14.20 10.01 -34.33
CA THR A 74 -13.83 10.14 -32.93
C THR A 74 -15.11 10.22 -32.10
N PHE A 75 -15.12 9.64 -30.92
CA PHE A 75 -16.30 9.60 -30.06
C PHE A 75 -15.91 10.13 -28.68
N VAL A 76 -16.78 10.88 -28.04
CA VAL A 76 -16.66 11.25 -26.63
C VAL A 76 -17.84 10.64 -25.89
N ASN A 77 -17.57 9.81 -24.91
CA ASN A 77 -18.58 9.04 -24.14
C ASN A 77 -19.55 8.27 -25.03
N GLY A 78 -19.05 7.69 -26.13
CA GLY A 78 -19.84 6.96 -27.12
C GLY A 78 -20.59 7.83 -28.13
N VAL A 79 -20.58 9.16 -28.00
CA VAL A 79 -21.23 10.10 -28.93
C VAL A 79 -20.23 10.48 -30.04
N PRO A 80 -20.55 10.26 -31.32
CA PRO A 80 -19.67 10.60 -32.43
C PRO A 80 -19.49 12.12 -32.57
N ILE A 81 -18.24 12.56 -32.70
CA ILE A 81 -17.90 13.92 -33.10
C ILE A 81 -17.84 13.92 -34.61
N GLY A 82 -18.53 14.85 -35.27
CA GLY A 82 -18.71 14.91 -36.72
C GLY A 82 -17.48 14.60 -37.55
N SER A 83 -17.73 13.92 -38.68
CA SER A 83 -16.70 13.59 -39.65
C SER A 83 -16.40 14.80 -40.55
N LYS A 84 -15.23 14.84 -41.23
CA LYS A 84 -14.86 15.80 -42.26
C LYS A 84 -15.87 15.98 -43.40
N ALA A 85 -16.85 15.08 -43.54
CA ALA A 85 -17.92 15.14 -44.52
C ALA A 85 -19.07 16.07 -44.08
N ALA A 86 -19.20 16.40 -42.81
CA ALA A 86 -20.15 17.39 -42.32
C ALA A 86 -19.51 18.78 -42.43
N ARG A 87 -20.11 19.70 -43.22
CA ARG A 87 -19.66 21.09 -43.35
C ARG A 87 -19.71 21.78 -41.98
N GLY A 88 -18.55 21.86 -41.31
CA GLY A 88 -18.33 22.55 -40.02
C GLY A 88 -17.43 21.71 -39.09
N GLU A 89 -16.35 22.32 -38.60
CA GLU A 89 -15.53 21.72 -37.53
C GLU A 89 -16.40 21.57 -36.28
N GLN A 90 -16.83 20.35 -35.96
CA GLN A 90 -17.48 20.11 -34.68
C GLN A 90 -16.41 19.98 -33.61
N ARG A 91 -16.43 20.92 -32.68
CA ARG A 91 -15.61 20.90 -31.48
C ARG A 91 -16.47 20.47 -30.32
N VAL A 92 -15.91 19.65 -29.44
CA VAL A 92 -16.59 19.18 -28.23
C VAL A 92 -15.77 19.66 -27.03
N LEU A 93 -16.46 20.33 -26.12
CA LEU A 93 -15.89 20.71 -24.83
C LEU A 93 -15.59 19.44 -24.02
N LEU A 94 -14.36 19.33 -23.52
CA LEU A 94 -13.95 18.23 -22.66
C LEU A 94 -14.23 18.55 -21.18
N THR A 95 -14.77 17.58 -20.50
CA THR A 95 -15.02 17.60 -19.04
C THR A 95 -14.26 16.51 -18.31
N ASP A 96 -14.13 16.68 -17.00
CA ASP A 96 -13.46 15.69 -16.16
C ASP A 96 -14.20 14.34 -16.21
N GLY A 97 -13.47 13.25 -16.40
CA GLY A 97 -14.03 11.91 -16.57
C GLY A 97 -14.39 11.52 -18.00
N ASP A 98 -14.29 12.42 -18.99
CA ASP A 98 -14.61 12.09 -20.38
C ASP A 98 -13.70 10.96 -20.92
N ARG A 99 -14.30 10.13 -21.81
CA ARG A 99 -13.62 9.08 -22.55
C ARG A 99 -13.62 9.42 -24.03
N ILE A 100 -12.43 9.55 -24.62
CA ILE A 100 -12.25 9.81 -26.04
C ILE A 100 -11.86 8.51 -26.73
N GLN A 101 -12.73 8.02 -27.61
CA GLN A 101 -12.53 6.79 -28.38
C GLN A 101 -12.24 7.12 -29.83
N PHE A 102 -11.28 6.42 -30.45
CA PHE A 102 -10.81 6.70 -31.80
C PHE A 102 -11.19 5.57 -32.75
N ALA A 103 -11.94 5.87 -33.77
CA ALA A 103 -12.42 4.88 -34.76
C ALA A 103 -13.09 3.67 -34.07
N GLN A 104 -12.92 2.47 -34.63
CA GLN A 104 -13.36 1.21 -34.02
C GLN A 104 -12.24 0.54 -33.18
N ALA A 105 -11.25 1.33 -32.73
CA ALA A 105 -10.19 0.81 -31.90
C ALA A 105 -10.73 0.51 -30.49
N GLN A 106 -10.35 -0.63 -29.95
CA GLN A 106 -10.68 -1.03 -28.56
C GLN A 106 -9.78 -0.29 -27.52
N ILE A 107 -9.50 0.99 -27.81
CA ILE A 107 -8.68 1.87 -26.99
C ILE A 107 -9.37 3.20 -26.81
N TYR A 108 -9.18 3.84 -25.66
CA TYR A 108 -9.69 5.16 -25.37
C TYR A 108 -8.71 5.98 -24.52
N LEU A 109 -8.80 7.31 -24.60
CA LEU A 109 -8.16 8.23 -23.69
C LEU A 109 -9.18 8.66 -22.61
N SER A 110 -8.87 8.47 -21.34
CA SER A 110 -9.60 9.13 -20.26
C SER A 110 -9.04 10.52 -20.02
N VAL A 111 -9.95 11.47 -19.78
CA VAL A 111 -9.63 12.88 -19.52
C VAL A 111 -9.78 13.14 -18.03
N SER A 112 -8.79 13.79 -17.41
CA SER A 112 -8.95 14.38 -16.08
C SER A 112 -8.30 15.76 -16.03
N PHE A 113 -8.88 16.66 -15.23
CA PHE A 113 -8.37 18.00 -15.05
C PHE A 113 -7.77 18.14 -13.66
N LEU A 114 -6.47 18.39 -13.62
CA LEU A 114 -5.79 18.79 -12.41
C LEU A 114 -5.99 20.30 -12.24
N GLU A 115 -6.64 20.70 -11.14
CA GLU A 115 -6.60 22.11 -10.77
C GLU A 115 -5.13 22.48 -10.55
N VAL A 116 -4.63 23.35 -11.42
CA VAL A 116 -3.48 24.14 -11.02
C VAL A 116 -4.03 25.04 -9.92
N VAL A 117 -3.84 24.66 -8.66
CA VAL A 117 -3.88 25.64 -7.59
C VAL A 117 -3.00 26.76 -8.14
N PRO A 118 -3.52 27.98 -8.34
CA PRO A 118 -2.67 29.06 -8.81
C PRO A 118 -1.58 29.14 -7.75
N ILE A 119 -0.38 28.77 -8.14
CA ILE A 119 0.77 29.31 -7.49
C ILE A 119 0.56 30.79 -7.79
N VAL A 120 0.05 31.54 -6.81
CA VAL A 120 0.16 32.99 -6.79
C VAL A 120 1.63 33.18 -7.18
N PRO A 121 1.94 33.83 -8.34
CA PRO A 121 3.34 34.07 -8.65
C PRO A 121 3.84 34.75 -7.39
N PRO A 122 4.83 34.22 -6.71
CA PRO A 122 5.39 34.95 -5.60
C PRO A 122 5.70 36.32 -6.22
N VAL A 123 5.10 37.37 -5.66
CA VAL A 123 5.72 38.70 -5.80
C VAL A 123 7.20 38.38 -5.83
N SER A 124 7.94 38.80 -6.82
CA SER A 124 9.35 38.47 -7.03
C SER A 124 10.18 39.12 -5.92
N ILE A 125 9.94 38.65 -4.76
CA ILE A 125 10.87 38.47 -3.68
C ILE A 125 11.63 37.25 -4.15
N SER A 126 12.87 37.42 -4.60
CA SER A 126 13.85 36.35 -4.66
C SER A 126 13.50 35.40 -3.52
N PRO A 127 13.24 34.09 -3.72
CA PRO A 127 12.91 33.25 -2.61
C PRO A 127 14.06 33.48 -1.63
N VAL A 128 13.80 34.22 -0.56
CA VAL A 128 14.66 34.16 0.60
C VAL A 128 14.51 32.71 0.99
N LEU A 129 15.46 31.88 0.52
CA LEU A 129 15.55 30.48 0.89
C LEU A 129 15.41 30.47 2.38
N CYS A 130 14.28 29.94 2.87
CA CYS A 130 14.07 29.86 4.30
C CYS A 130 15.29 29.13 4.86
N GLN A 131 16.06 29.80 5.68
CA GLN A 131 17.30 29.23 6.24
C GLN A 131 17.01 28.17 7.30
N HIS A 132 15.72 27.90 7.55
CA HIS A 132 15.25 26.96 8.56
C HIS A 132 15.84 27.22 9.97
N LEU A 133 16.17 28.49 10.25
CA LEU A 133 16.68 28.95 11.54
C LEU A 133 15.52 28.95 12.56
N ASP A 134 15.85 28.84 13.84
CA ASP A 134 14.93 28.92 14.96
C ASP A 134 13.87 27.79 15.03
N ASN A 135 14.13 26.65 14.41
CA ASN A 135 13.32 25.46 14.60
C ASN A 135 13.77 24.67 15.85
N PRO A 136 12.85 23.97 16.54
CA PRO A 136 13.23 23.01 17.57
C PRO A 136 14.27 22.00 17.04
N PRO A 137 15.23 21.53 17.86
CA PRO A 137 16.30 20.65 17.42
C PRO A 137 15.83 19.38 16.69
N ASP A 138 14.65 18.86 17.09
CA ASP A 138 14.07 17.64 16.53
C ASP A 138 12.95 17.90 15.50
N ALA A 139 12.78 19.14 15.07
CA ALA A 139 11.73 19.51 14.13
C ALA A 139 11.97 18.86 12.76
N LEU A 140 11.04 18.07 12.29
CA LEU A 140 11.07 17.51 10.94
C LEU A 140 10.70 18.56 9.88
N PHE A 141 9.84 19.51 10.25
CA PHE A 141 9.34 20.57 9.36
C PHE A 141 9.57 21.95 9.96
N CYS A 142 9.92 22.87 9.09
CA CYS A 142 10.13 24.26 9.45
C CYS A 142 8.81 24.94 9.86
N THR A 143 8.80 25.57 11.03
CA THR A 143 7.63 26.29 11.55
C THR A 143 7.25 27.51 10.71
N HIS A 144 8.18 28.03 9.89
CA HIS A 144 7.95 29.23 9.07
C HIS A 144 7.43 28.90 7.66
N CYS A 145 8.03 27.89 6.99
CA CYS A 145 7.72 27.60 5.59
C CYS A 145 7.03 26.24 5.38
N GLY A 146 6.90 25.42 6.41
CA GLY A 146 6.27 24.10 6.34
C GLY A 146 7.06 23.03 5.57
N GLN A 147 8.27 23.36 5.07
CA GLN A 147 9.11 22.41 4.36
C GLN A 147 9.97 21.60 5.33
N PRO A 148 10.46 20.41 4.95
CA PRO A 148 11.39 19.65 5.78
C PRO A 148 12.61 20.49 6.18
N VAL A 149 12.96 20.45 7.47
CA VAL A 149 14.15 21.15 7.99
C VAL A 149 15.43 20.52 7.47
N SER A 150 15.45 19.20 7.34
CA SER A 150 16.57 18.44 6.85
C SER A 150 16.09 17.32 5.93
N VAL A 151 16.70 17.23 4.76
CA VAL A 151 16.51 16.14 3.80
C VAL A 151 17.84 15.42 3.65
N THR A 152 17.90 14.15 4.00
CA THR A 152 19.13 13.37 3.91
C THR A 152 19.53 13.11 2.45
N HIS A 153 18.55 12.72 1.64
CA HIS A 153 18.69 12.54 0.19
C HIS A 153 17.31 12.45 -0.47
N GLN A 154 17.29 12.46 -1.79
CA GLN A 154 16.05 12.32 -2.57
C GLN A 154 16.03 10.99 -3.30
N ILE A 155 14.88 10.30 -3.25
CA ILE A 155 14.62 9.07 -3.99
C ILE A 155 13.41 9.33 -4.89
N HIS A 156 13.63 9.42 -6.21
CA HIS A 156 12.59 9.80 -7.17
C HIS A 156 11.92 11.13 -6.75
N GLN A 157 10.62 11.14 -6.49
CA GLN A 157 9.85 12.31 -6.03
C GLN A 157 9.85 12.50 -4.50
N TYR A 158 10.38 11.54 -3.75
CA TYR A 158 10.30 11.51 -2.31
C TYR A 158 11.57 12.08 -1.65
N GLN A 159 11.38 12.99 -0.71
CA GLN A 159 12.45 13.54 0.13
C GLN A 159 12.60 12.66 1.36
N VAL A 160 13.74 11.99 1.51
CA VAL A 160 14.02 11.15 2.68
C VAL A 160 14.42 12.04 3.85
N LEU A 161 13.69 11.91 4.95
CA LEU A 161 13.90 12.70 6.17
C LEU A 161 14.82 11.96 7.15
N LYS A 162 14.58 10.68 7.36
CA LYS A 162 15.43 9.82 8.21
C LYS A 162 15.22 8.34 7.92
N THR A 163 16.19 7.53 8.33
CA THR A 163 16.05 6.07 8.38
C THR A 163 15.22 5.68 9.61
N LEU A 164 14.20 4.85 9.42
CA LEU A 164 13.37 4.28 10.48
C LEU A 164 13.92 2.94 10.97
N GLY A 165 14.50 2.15 10.06
CA GLY A 165 15.08 0.86 10.40
C GLY A 165 15.85 0.27 9.22
N GLN A 166 16.75 -0.67 9.53
CA GLN A 166 17.50 -1.45 8.55
C GLN A 166 17.47 -2.90 8.97
N GLY A 167 17.06 -3.77 8.07
CA GLY A 167 16.93 -5.21 8.30
C GLY A 167 17.47 -6.04 7.15
N GLY A 168 17.34 -7.36 7.27
CA GLY A 168 17.86 -8.29 6.27
C GLY A 168 17.28 -8.10 4.87
N MET A 169 16.02 -7.68 4.75
CA MET A 169 15.35 -7.50 3.46
C MET A 169 15.48 -6.10 2.88
N GLY A 170 15.81 -5.09 3.69
CA GLY A 170 15.89 -3.72 3.19
C GLY A 170 16.02 -2.65 4.25
N THR A 171 16.01 -1.42 3.79
CA THR A 171 16.03 -0.22 4.64
C THR A 171 14.67 0.47 4.55
N THR A 172 14.17 0.91 5.69
CA THR A 172 12.89 1.64 5.79
C THR A 172 13.18 3.09 6.14
N TYR A 173 12.61 4.00 5.36
CA TYR A 173 12.79 5.43 5.51
C TYR A 173 11.48 6.14 5.84
N LEU A 174 11.57 7.19 6.64
CA LEU A 174 10.56 8.23 6.71
C LEU A 174 10.81 9.20 5.55
N ALA A 175 9.80 9.43 4.73
CA ALA A 175 9.89 10.29 3.57
C ALA A 175 8.70 11.26 3.48
N TRP A 176 8.87 12.30 2.66
CA TRP A 176 7.90 13.34 2.36
C TRP A 176 7.68 13.41 0.85
N ASP A 177 6.42 13.42 0.39
CA ASP A 177 6.06 13.49 -1.03
C ASP A 177 5.71 14.90 -1.51
N GLY A 178 5.90 15.91 -0.66
CA GLY A 178 5.47 17.29 -0.89
C GLY A 178 4.13 17.65 -0.23
N THR A 179 3.35 16.64 0.19
CA THR A 179 2.02 16.83 0.81
C THR A 179 1.83 16.06 2.11
N LYS A 180 2.41 14.88 2.22
CA LYS A 180 2.26 13.99 3.38
C LYS A 180 3.54 13.22 3.70
N MET A 181 3.68 12.83 4.96
CA MET A 181 4.70 11.86 5.38
C MET A 181 4.26 10.44 5.01
N LEU A 182 5.24 9.62 4.64
CA LEU A 182 5.03 8.23 4.26
C LEU A 182 6.26 7.38 4.60
N VAL A 183 6.11 6.08 4.48
CA VAL A 183 7.19 5.11 4.62
C VAL A 183 7.65 4.67 3.24
N LEU A 184 8.97 4.73 2.99
CA LEU A 184 9.61 4.06 1.85
C LEU A 184 10.37 2.83 2.35
N LYS A 185 10.02 1.65 1.85
CA LYS A 185 10.77 0.41 2.06
C LYS A 185 11.64 0.17 0.84
N GLU A 186 12.96 0.20 1.02
CA GLU A 186 13.98 -0.07 -0.03
C GLU A 186 14.44 -1.51 0.07
N MET A 187 14.51 -2.21 -1.05
CA MET A 187 15.16 -3.53 -1.11
C MET A 187 16.67 -3.39 -0.98
N ASN A 188 17.30 -4.19 -0.11
CA ASN A 188 18.77 -4.24 0.03
C ASN A 188 19.46 -4.58 -1.29
N ALA A 189 20.61 -3.95 -1.55
CA ALA A 189 21.39 -4.18 -2.75
C ALA A 189 21.83 -5.65 -2.91
N ASP A 190 22.21 -6.32 -1.83
CA ASP A 190 22.59 -7.74 -1.85
C ASP A 190 21.39 -8.63 -2.19
N MET A 191 20.19 -8.30 -1.65
CA MET A 191 18.94 -8.98 -1.98
C MET A 191 18.47 -8.71 -3.41
N ALA A 192 18.81 -7.54 -3.96
CA ALA A 192 18.50 -7.19 -5.34
C ALA A 192 19.25 -8.07 -6.37
N LEU A 193 20.29 -8.79 -5.95
CA LEU A 193 21.00 -9.77 -6.77
C LEU A 193 20.36 -11.17 -6.71
N ILE A 194 19.43 -11.40 -5.78
CA ILE A 194 18.77 -12.69 -5.57
C ILE A 194 17.40 -12.67 -6.24
N PRO A 195 17.17 -13.39 -7.36
CA PRO A 195 15.89 -13.38 -8.09
C PRO A 195 14.68 -13.68 -7.19
N LYS A 196 14.84 -14.61 -6.24
CA LYS A 196 13.78 -14.97 -5.30
C LYS A 196 13.40 -13.84 -4.33
N ALA A 197 14.37 -13.05 -3.88
CA ALA A 197 14.10 -11.90 -3.01
C ALA A 197 13.39 -10.78 -3.81
N GLN A 198 13.77 -10.56 -5.06
CA GLN A 198 13.06 -9.64 -5.95
C GLN A 198 11.61 -10.04 -6.16
N GLU A 199 11.36 -11.32 -6.45
CA GLU A 199 10.01 -11.86 -6.61
C GLU A 199 9.15 -11.64 -5.35
N LEU A 200 9.71 -11.88 -4.16
CA LEU A 200 9.01 -11.69 -2.89
C LEU A 200 8.67 -10.23 -2.64
N PHE A 201 9.57 -9.31 -2.94
CA PHE A 201 9.36 -7.87 -2.76
C PHE A 201 8.30 -7.31 -3.73
N GLU A 202 8.34 -7.71 -5.01
CA GLU A 202 7.32 -7.36 -6.01
C GLU A 202 5.95 -7.95 -5.64
N ARG A 203 5.96 -9.16 -5.11
CA ARG A 203 4.75 -9.83 -4.64
C ARG A 203 4.14 -9.11 -3.44
N GLU A 204 4.95 -8.67 -2.47
CA GLU A 204 4.50 -7.84 -1.35
C GLU A 204 3.77 -6.60 -1.86
N ALA A 205 4.38 -5.87 -2.80
CA ALA A 205 3.78 -4.69 -3.40
C ALA A 205 2.44 -5.00 -4.08
N LYS A 206 2.39 -6.07 -4.88
CA LYS A 206 1.17 -6.49 -5.59
C LYS A 206 0.04 -6.89 -4.63
N ILE A 207 0.38 -7.60 -3.54
CA ILE A 207 -0.60 -8.00 -2.52
C ILE A 207 -1.13 -6.77 -1.81
N LEU A 208 -0.25 -5.89 -1.33
CA LEU A 208 -0.65 -4.67 -0.61
C LEU A 208 -1.50 -3.73 -1.46
N GLN A 209 -1.26 -3.67 -2.78
CA GLN A 209 -2.07 -2.88 -3.70
C GLN A 209 -3.54 -3.32 -3.73
N GLY A 210 -3.80 -4.61 -3.52
CA GLY A 210 -5.16 -5.18 -3.51
C GLY A 210 -5.85 -5.17 -2.14
N LEU A 211 -5.14 -4.84 -1.05
CA LEU A 211 -5.69 -4.91 0.30
C LEU A 211 -6.16 -3.54 0.80
N HIS A 212 -7.41 -3.50 1.29
CA HIS A 212 -8.02 -2.30 1.86
C HIS A 212 -8.67 -2.64 3.21
N HIS A 213 -7.94 -2.45 4.30
CA HIS A 213 -8.41 -2.73 5.66
C HIS A 213 -7.84 -1.71 6.64
N SER A 214 -8.64 -1.30 7.63
CA SER A 214 -8.26 -0.26 8.60
C SER A 214 -7.11 -0.63 9.55
N GLY A 215 -6.66 -1.88 9.54
CA GLY A 215 -5.50 -2.40 10.28
C GLY A 215 -4.35 -2.84 9.38
N ILE A 216 -4.35 -2.46 8.09
CA ILE A 216 -3.26 -2.71 7.14
C ILE A 216 -2.85 -1.35 6.57
N PRO A 217 -1.54 -1.01 6.55
CA PRO A 217 -1.08 0.26 5.96
C PRO A 217 -1.51 0.38 4.51
N GLN A 218 -1.99 1.57 4.12
CA GLN A 218 -2.37 1.83 2.74
C GLN A 218 -1.13 1.82 1.83
N TYR A 219 -1.21 1.09 0.74
CA TYR A 219 -0.24 1.13 -0.35
C TYR A 219 -0.40 2.42 -1.16
N TYR A 220 0.73 3.03 -1.56
CA TYR A 220 0.71 4.22 -2.40
C TYR A 220 1.37 4.00 -3.75
N ASP A 221 2.59 3.43 -3.77
CA ASP A 221 3.34 3.30 -5.02
C ASP A 221 4.42 2.20 -4.91
N PHE A 222 4.79 1.63 -6.06
CA PHE A 222 5.94 0.75 -6.23
C PHE A 222 6.73 1.21 -7.45
N PHE A 223 8.01 1.49 -7.28
CA PHE A 223 8.83 2.04 -8.34
C PHE A 223 10.29 1.56 -8.26
N VAL A 224 11.02 1.79 -9.34
CA VAL A 224 12.45 1.54 -9.42
C VAL A 224 13.16 2.87 -9.60
N ALA A 225 14.15 3.14 -8.73
CA ALA A 225 15.01 4.31 -8.83
C ALA A 225 16.47 3.89 -8.65
N SER A 226 17.36 4.34 -9.53
CA SER A 226 18.80 3.98 -9.51
C SER A 226 19.07 2.47 -9.39
N GLY A 227 18.25 1.65 -10.06
CA GLY A 227 18.36 0.19 -10.07
C GLY A 227 17.87 -0.51 -8.80
N ARG A 228 17.31 0.21 -7.83
CA ARG A 228 16.73 -0.33 -6.59
C ARG A 228 15.22 -0.26 -6.61
N LYS A 229 14.56 -1.21 -5.96
CA LYS A 229 13.10 -1.28 -5.84
C LYS A 229 12.63 -0.66 -4.54
N TYR A 230 11.57 0.13 -4.63
CA TYR A 230 10.98 0.86 -3.52
C TYR A 230 9.49 0.60 -3.43
N LEU A 231 8.99 0.50 -2.20
CA LEU A 231 7.58 0.41 -1.87
C LEU A 231 7.20 1.62 -1.00
N ALA A 232 6.26 2.43 -1.47
CA ALA A 232 5.73 3.57 -0.73
C ALA A 232 4.40 3.20 -0.06
N MET A 233 4.28 3.45 1.25
CA MET A 233 3.10 3.09 2.02
C MET A 233 2.80 4.11 3.13
N GLU A 234 1.63 3.98 3.73
CA GLU A 234 1.17 4.81 4.83
C GLU A 234 2.13 4.76 6.02
N LEU A 235 2.41 5.94 6.58
CA LEU A 235 3.10 6.07 7.86
C LEU A 235 2.10 5.88 8.99
N ILE A 236 2.26 4.82 9.76
CA ILE A 236 1.49 4.62 10.99
C ILE A 236 2.31 5.12 12.17
N HIS A 237 1.84 6.18 12.84
CA HIS A 237 2.48 6.69 14.04
C HIS A 237 2.19 5.79 15.23
N GLY A 238 3.17 5.01 15.66
CA GLY A 238 3.02 4.05 16.74
C GLY A 238 4.30 3.30 17.05
N GLN A 239 4.17 2.24 17.84
CA GLN A 239 5.25 1.32 18.21
C GLN A 239 4.80 -0.11 17.94
N ASP A 240 5.69 -0.96 17.46
CA ASP A 240 5.41 -2.39 17.43
C ASP A 240 5.29 -2.98 18.84
N LEU A 241 4.63 -4.12 18.93
CA LEU A 241 4.34 -4.74 20.24
C LEU A 241 5.60 -5.23 20.96
N ASP A 242 6.67 -5.53 20.23
CA ASP A 242 7.95 -5.96 20.84
C ASP A 242 8.59 -4.78 21.58
N VAL A 243 8.80 -3.67 20.88
CA VAL A 243 9.31 -2.42 21.49
C VAL A 243 8.37 -1.92 22.58
N TYR A 244 7.04 -1.99 22.35
CA TYR A 244 6.06 -1.56 23.33
C TYR A 244 6.18 -2.29 24.68
N VAL A 245 6.32 -3.63 24.63
CA VAL A 245 6.48 -4.45 25.83
C VAL A 245 7.85 -4.26 26.48
N MET A 246 8.90 -4.10 25.67
CA MET A 246 10.25 -3.80 26.19
C MET A 246 10.30 -2.49 26.99
N GLU A 247 9.63 -1.44 26.50
CA GLU A 247 9.67 -0.12 27.14
C GLU A 247 8.68 0.04 28.31
N ARG A 248 7.51 -0.60 28.22
CA ARG A 248 6.39 -0.37 29.16
C ARG A 248 6.06 -1.58 30.04
N GLY A 249 6.70 -2.71 29.75
CA GLY A 249 6.41 -3.96 30.43
C GLY A 249 5.15 -4.66 29.88
N LYS A 250 4.71 -5.67 30.60
CA LYS A 250 3.55 -6.48 30.26
C LYS A 250 2.26 -5.65 30.13
N VAL A 251 1.38 -6.10 29.25
CA VAL A 251 0.08 -5.47 28.98
C VAL A 251 -1.01 -6.10 29.87
N SER A 252 -2.04 -5.32 30.21
CA SER A 252 -3.21 -5.87 30.90
C SER A 252 -3.90 -6.93 30.04
N LEU A 253 -4.52 -7.92 30.70
CA LEU A 253 -5.22 -8.99 29.98
C LEU A 253 -6.32 -8.45 29.04
N SER A 254 -7.11 -7.48 29.52
CA SER A 254 -8.16 -6.86 28.72
C SER A 254 -7.60 -6.21 27.44
N GLN A 255 -6.51 -5.46 27.57
CA GLN A 255 -5.88 -4.82 26.42
C GLN A 255 -5.24 -5.84 25.46
N ALA A 256 -4.63 -6.91 26.00
CA ALA A 256 -4.06 -7.97 25.18
C ALA A 256 -5.14 -8.68 24.36
N ILE A 257 -6.28 -8.99 25.01
CA ILE A 257 -7.44 -9.59 24.31
C ILE A 257 -7.97 -8.66 23.23
N ASP A 258 -8.18 -7.37 23.53
CA ASP A 258 -8.66 -6.39 22.57
C ASP A 258 -7.75 -6.32 21.33
N TRP A 259 -6.44 -6.26 21.51
CA TRP A 259 -5.51 -6.25 20.39
C TRP A 259 -5.51 -7.56 19.60
N MET A 260 -5.64 -8.69 20.25
CA MET A 260 -5.70 -9.99 19.56
C MET A 260 -7.02 -10.18 18.80
N VAL A 261 -8.13 -9.62 19.30
CA VAL A 261 -9.39 -9.58 18.55
C VAL A 261 -9.21 -8.75 17.27
N GLN A 262 -8.66 -7.55 17.37
CA GLN A 262 -8.37 -6.71 16.19
C GLN A 262 -7.42 -7.42 15.22
N LEU A 263 -6.38 -8.11 15.71
CA LEU A 263 -5.49 -8.90 14.86
C LEU A 263 -6.24 -10.04 14.15
N CYS A 264 -7.14 -10.72 14.84
CA CYS A 264 -7.98 -11.74 14.22
C CYS A 264 -8.91 -11.17 13.14
N GLU A 265 -9.43 -9.94 13.31
CA GLU A 265 -10.21 -9.26 12.27
C GLU A 265 -9.37 -9.01 11.00
N ILE A 266 -8.13 -8.54 11.15
CA ILE A 266 -7.19 -8.35 10.05
C ILE A 266 -6.87 -9.70 9.37
N LEU A 267 -6.54 -10.72 10.15
CA LEU A 267 -6.27 -12.07 9.64
C LEU A 267 -7.49 -12.65 8.92
N GLY A 268 -8.69 -12.50 9.49
CA GLY A 268 -9.93 -12.92 8.86
C GLY A 268 -10.14 -12.27 7.50
N TYR A 269 -9.84 -10.98 7.38
CA TYR A 269 -9.93 -10.25 6.12
C TYR A 269 -8.97 -10.81 5.05
N ILE A 270 -7.70 -11.06 5.38
CA ILE A 270 -6.73 -11.59 4.40
C ILE A 270 -7.01 -13.06 4.06
N HIS A 271 -7.49 -13.85 5.01
CA HIS A 271 -7.87 -15.25 4.78
C HIS A 271 -9.09 -15.40 3.87
N GLN A 272 -9.94 -14.36 3.75
CA GLN A 272 -11.13 -14.34 2.88
C GLN A 272 -10.83 -13.83 1.47
N GLN A 273 -9.59 -13.40 1.18
CA GLN A 273 -9.21 -13.00 -0.17
C GLN A 273 -9.31 -14.18 -1.15
N GLN A 274 -9.34 -13.89 -2.45
CA GLN A 274 -9.38 -14.93 -3.50
C GLN A 274 -8.20 -14.74 -4.47
N PRO A 275 -7.21 -15.62 -4.42
CA PRO A 275 -7.07 -16.76 -3.50
C PRO A 275 -6.80 -16.32 -2.05
N PRO A 276 -7.10 -17.17 -1.04
CA PRO A 276 -6.81 -16.86 0.36
C PRO A 276 -5.32 -16.56 0.59
N LEU A 277 -5.05 -15.53 1.39
CA LEU A 277 -3.70 -15.11 1.75
C LEU A 277 -3.36 -15.59 3.16
N ILE A 278 -2.14 -16.07 3.36
CA ILE A 278 -1.57 -16.45 4.65
C ILE A 278 -0.38 -15.53 4.93
N HIS A 279 -0.36 -14.87 6.08
CA HIS A 279 0.69 -13.92 6.44
C HIS A 279 2.05 -14.59 6.73
N ARG A 280 2.06 -15.69 7.49
CA ARG A 280 3.19 -16.55 7.85
C ARG A 280 4.25 -15.96 8.79
N ASP A 281 4.23 -14.68 9.07
CA ASP A 281 5.19 -14.00 9.97
C ASP A 281 4.46 -13.10 10.99
N VAL A 282 3.37 -13.62 11.55
CA VAL A 282 2.65 -12.94 12.64
C VAL A 282 3.48 -13.04 13.91
N LYS A 283 3.94 -11.90 14.43
CA LYS A 283 4.76 -11.78 15.65
C LYS A 283 4.68 -10.34 16.19
N PRO A 284 5.02 -10.10 17.47
CA PRO A 284 4.97 -8.75 18.07
C PRO A 284 5.66 -7.65 17.27
N ALA A 285 6.84 -7.91 16.69
CA ALA A 285 7.58 -6.95 15.89
C ALA A 285 6.89 -6.54 14.56
N ASN A 286 5.91 -7.34 14.09
CA ASN A 286 5.13 -7.03 12.89
C ASN A 286 3.72 -6.51 13.22
N ILE A 287 3.42 -6.26 14.49
CA ILE A 287 2.13 -5.73 14.95
C ILE A 287 2.36 -4.38 15.61
N LEU A 288 1.92 -3.31 14.97
CA LEU A 288 2.12 -1.94 15.44
C LEU A 288 0.87 -1.43 16.14
N VAL A 289 1.04 -0.80 17.31
CA VAL A 289 -0.02 -0.08 18.03
C VAL A 289 0.06 1.39 17.68
N ARG A 290 -0.98 1.92 17.01
CA ARG A 290 -1.07 3.32 16.68
C ARG A 290 -1.27 4.18 17.94
N THR A 291 -0.51 5.25 18.06
CA THR A 291 -0.47 6.08 19.29
C THR A 291 -1.81 6.75 19.58
N ILE A 292 -2.51 7.24 18.55
CA ILE A 292 -3.67 8.12 18.72
C ILE A 292 -4.93 7.42 19.26
N ASP A 293 -5.17 6.18 18.85
CA ASP A 293 -6.41 5.45 19.15
C ASP A 293 -6.19 4.02 19.65
N ARG A 294 -4.93 3.62 19.81
CA ARG A 294 -4.51 2.29 20.29
C ARG A 294 -4.93 1.13 19.40
N ARG A 295 -5.33 1.41 18.15
CA ARG A 295 -5.62 0.37 17.16
C ARG A 295 -4.33 -0.27 16.68
N ILE A 296 -4.43 -1.55 16.35
CA ILE A 296 -3.27 -2.28 15.81
C ILE A 296 -3.28 -2.30 14.30
N PHE A 297 -2.08 -2.40 13.76
CA PHE A 297 -1.80 -2.59 12.33
C PHE A 297 -0.89 -3.80 12.16
N LEU A 298 -1.20 -4.64 11.17
CA LEU A 298 -0.33 -5.72 10.75
C LEU A 298 0.60 -5.23 9.65
N LEU A 299 1.90 -5.40 9.86
CA LEU A 299 2.97 -4.95 8.99
C LEU A 299 3.65 -6.12 8.29
N ASP A 300 4.46 -5.84 7.29
CA ASP A 300 5.40 -6.75 6.61
C ASP A 300 4.75 -7.94 5.90
N PHE A 301 4.17 -7.66 4.75
CA PHE A 301 3.52 -8.65 3.87
C PHE A 301 4.50 -9.43 2.97
N GLY A 302 5.83 -9.25 3.14
CA GLY A 302 6.86 -9.93 2.35
C GLY A 302 6.88 -11.45 2.49
N ALA A 303 6.34 -11.97 3.59
CA ALA A 303 6.20 -13.39 3.84
C ALA A 303 4.89 -14.01 3.30
N VAL A 304 3.93 -13.22 2.85
CA VAL A 304 2.58 -13.66 2.50
C VAL A 304 2.59 -14.70 1.37
N LYS A 305 1.74 -15.69 1.48
CA LYS A 305 1.55 -16.76 0.50
C LYS A 305 0.08 -16.93 0.14
N GLU A 306 -0.21 -17.05 -1.14
CA GLU A 306 -1.50 -17.53 -1.63
C GLU A 306 -1.61 -19.05 -1.47
N ILE A 307 -2.76 -19.55 -1.03
CA ILE A 307 -3.02 -21.00 -0.99
C ILE A 307 -2.99 -21.56 -2.42
N GLY A 308 -2.28 -22.67 -2.59
CA GLY A 308 -2.14 -23.35 -3.88
C GLY A 308 -0.88 -22.98 -4.68
N THR A 309 -0.07 -22.02 -4.24
CA THR A 309 1.22 -21.73 -4.89
C THR A 309 2.30 -22.71 -4.48
N LEU A 310 3.01 -23.30 -5.47
CA LEU A 310 4.15 -24.18 -5.20
C LEU A 310 5.36 -23.40 -4.69
N GLY A 311 6.05 -23.92 -3.69
CA GLY A 311 7.29 -23.39 -3.15
C GLY A 311 7.30 -23.36 -1.62
N SER A 312 8.20 -24.14 -1.03
CA SER A 312 8.38 -24.24 0.43
C SER A 312 9.57 -23.40 0.86
N THR A 313 9.38 -22.11 1.12
CA THR A 313 10.36 -21.32 1.88
C THR A 313 10.01 -21.39 3.35
N LYS A 314 10.97 -21.79 4.20
CA LYS A 314 10.84 -21.66 5.65
C LYS A 314 10.92 -20.18 5.98
N ILE A 315 9.79 -19.58 6.32
CA ILE A 315 9.67 -18.17 6.72
C ILE A 315 8.82 -18.12 7.99
N GLY A 316 9.22 -17.32 8.95
CA GLY A 316 8.54 -17.09 10.23
C GLY A 316 9.53 -17.02 11.39
N ALA A 317 9.11 -16.38 12.50
CA ALA A 317 9.89 -16.32 13.72
C ALA A 317 9.70 -17.63 14.52
N PRO A 318 10.77 -18.35 14.89
CA PRO A 318 10.68 -19.68 15.49
C PRO A 318 9.75 -19.76 16.71
N ASP A 319 9.73 -18.71 17.56
CA ASP A 319 8.96 -18.71 18.82
C ASP A 319 7.44 -18.47 18.61
N TYR A 320 7.05 -18.04 17.41
CA TYR A 320 5.65 -17.69 17.05
C TYR A 320 5.09 -18.58 15.94
N MET A 321 5.96 -19.28 15.24
CA MET A 321 5.63 -20.03 14.02
C MET A 321 4.94 -21.35 14.33
N ALA A 322 3.88 -21.66 13.58
CA ALA A 322 3.18 -22.93 13.69
C ALA A 322 4.02 -24.12 13.16
N PRO A 323 3.87 -25.34 13.74
CA PRO A 323 4.67 -26.51 13.36
C PRO A 323 4.65 -26.86 11.87
N GLU A 324 3.51 -26.73 11.21
CA GLU A 324 3.35 -27.03 9.77
C GLU A 324 4.09 -26.05 8.86
N GLN A 325 4.37 -24.83 9.32
CA GLN A 325 5.18 -23.87 8.57
C GLN A 325 6.62 -24.38 8.41
N ASN A 326 7.16 -25.08 9.41
CA ASN A 326 8.48 -25.72 9.34
C ASN A 326 8.56 -26.75 8.20
N ASN A 327 7.42 -27.37 7.87
CA ASN A 327 7.31 -28.34 6.78
C ASN A 327 6.96 -27.69 5.44
N GLY A 328 6.88 -26.34 5.38
CA GLY A 328 6.53 -25.61 4.16
C GLY A 328 5.05 -25.73 3.76
N GLN A 329 4.18 -26.14 4.69
CA GLN A 329 2.74 -26.34 4.46
C GLN A 329 1.89 -25.34 5.27
N PRO A 330 2.08 -24.02 5.17
CA PRO A 330 1.29 -23.05 5.88
C PRO A 330 -0.18 -23.09 5.44
N CYS A 331 -1.07 -22.86 6.38
CA CYS A 331 -2.51 -22.70 6.18
C CYS A 331 -3.02 -21.48 6.97
N THR A 332 -4.28 -21.12 6.81
CA THR A 332 -4.87 -19.99 7.55
C THR A 332 -4.79 -20.18 9.06
N GLN A 333 -4.90 -21.42 9.54
CA GLN A 333 -4.75 -21.79 10.96
C GLN A 333 -3.30 -21.60 11.46
N SER A 334 -2.32 -21.44 10.56
CA SER A 334 -0.93 -21.13 10.97
C SER A 334 -0.80 -19.71 11.49
N ASP A 335 -1.50 -18.75 10.88
CA ASP A 335 -1.54 -17.37 11.38
C ASP A 335 -2.30 -17.29 12.71
N LEU A 336 -3.39 -18.05 12.85
CA LEU A 336 -4.15 -18.10 14.10
C LEU A 336 -3.33 -18.72 15.24
N TYR A 337 -2.48 -19.70 14.94
CA TYR A 337 -1.56 -20.28 15.95
C TYR A 337 -0.72 -19.17 16.61
N ALA A 338 -0.19 -18.22 15.85
CA ALA A 338 0.67 -17.16 16.37
C ALA A 338 -0.01 -16.24 17.40
N ILE A 339 -1.35 -16.22 17.45
CA ILE A 339 -2.11 -15.48 18.47
C ILE A 339 -1.79 -15.99 19.87
N GLY A 340 -1.64 -17.31 20.04
CA GLY A 340 -1.33 -17.93 21.35
C GLY A 340 0.00 -17.43 21.94
N PRO A 341 1.15 -17.65 21.29
CA PRO A 341 2.42 -17.14 21.77
C PRO A 341 2.48 -15.62 21.87
N THR A 342 1.80 -14.87 20.98
CA THR A 342 1.71 -13.41 21.09
C THR A 342 0.96 -12.99 22.37
N LEU A 343 -0.16 -13.64 22.71
CA LEU A 343 -0.86 -13.42 23.98
C LEU A 343 0.04 -13.69 25.18
N ILE A 344 0.75 -14.83 25.19
CA ILE A 344 1.69 -15.17 26.26
C ILE A 344 2.72 -14.06 26.43
N PHE A 345 3.33 -13.60 25.32
CA PHE A 345 4.30 -12.50 25.35
C PHE A 345 3.70 -11.23 25.96
N LEU A 346 2.53 -10.79 25.49
CA LEU A 346 1.90 -9.55 25.94
C LEU A 346 1.57 -9.55 27.44
N ILE A 347 1.04 -10.65 27.96
CA ILE A 347 0.60 -10.71 29.38
C ILE A 347 1.71 -11.06 30.36
N THR A 348 2.84 -11.60 29.87
CA THR A 348 3.97 -11.99 30.73
C THR A 348 5.15 -11.04 30.59
N GLY A 349 5.34 -10.40 29.44
CA GLY A 349 6.55 -9.65 29.07
C GLY A 349 7.75 -10.56 28.82
N ARG A 350 7.55 -11.88 28.64
CA ARG A 350 8.62 -12.87 28.48
C ARG A 350 8.47 -13.61 27.15
N ASN A 351 9.57 -14.18 26.67
CA ASN A 351 9.57 -15.00 25.48
C ASN A 351 8.61 -16.20 25.65
N PRO A 352 7.69 -16.44 24.71
CA PRO A 352 6.79 -17.60 24.73
C PRO A 352 7.53 -18.95 24.87
N ALA A 353 8.74 -19.05 24.32
CA ALA A 353 9.56 -20.25 24.42
C ALA A 353 9.89 -20.65 25.88
N ASP A 354 9.91 -19.70 26.82
CA ASP A 354 10.12 -19.97 28.26
C ASP A 354 9.02 -20.85 28.86
N PHE A 355 7.88 -20.92 28.21
CA PHE A 355 6.69 -21.65 28.68
C PHE A 355 6.47 -22.95 27.90
N ILE A 356 7.42 -23.36 27.05
CA ILE A 356 7.31 -24.63 26.32
C ILE A 356 7.65 -25.79 27.21
N GLU A 357 6.76 -26.77 27.23
CA GLU A 357 6.95 -28.09 27.83
C GLU A 357 6.97 -29.17 26.76
N LEU A 358 7.99 -30.02 26.76
CA LEU A 358 8.09 -31.13 25.84
C LEU A 358 7.14 -32.25 26.24
N THR A 359 6.42 -32.78 25.28
CA THR A 359 5.49 -33.92 25.45
C THR A 359 5.85 -35.01 24.44
N PRO A 360 5.40 -36.26 24.64
CA PRO A 360 5.65 -37.35 23.70
C PRO A 360 5.18 -37.03 22.26
N ASP A 361 4.14 -36.21 22.14
CA ASP A 361 3.56 -35.81 20.84
C ASP A 361 4.15 -34.51 20.27
N GLY A 362 5.19 -33.92 20.93
CA GLY A 362 5.83 -32.70 20.54
C GLY A 362 6.04 -31.72 21.69
N TYR A 363 5.37 -30.56 21.67
CA TYR A 363 5.43 -29.58 22.75
C TYR A 363 4.06 -28.91 22.96
N ARG A 364 3.87 -28.36 24.16
CA ARG A 364 2.74 -27.50 24.51
C ARG A 364 3.22 -26.32 25.35
N PHE A 365 2.41 -25.26 25.44
CA PHE A 365 2.64 -24.19 26.40
C PHE A 365 2.12 -24.56 27.78
N ASN A 366 3.01 -24.61 28.76
CA ASN A 366 2.65 -24.81 30.16
C ASN A 366 2.42 -23.45 30.84
N LEU A 367 1.18 -23.08 31.05
CA LEU A 367 0.75 -21.82 31.61
C LEU A 367 0.38 -21.89 33.09
N SER A 368 0.53 -23.04 33.71
CA SER A 368 0.13 -23.27 35.11
C SER A 368 0.90 -22.41 36.12
N SER A 369 2.09 -21.95 35.75
CA SER A 369 2.94 -21.09 36.58
C SER A 369 2.59 -19.57 36.47
N ILE A 370 1.61 -19.21 35.65
CA ILE A 370 1.23 -17.81 35.42
C ILE A 370 -0.07 -17.50 36.19
N PRO A 371 -0.01 -16.82 37.36
CA PRO A 371 -1.16 -16.64 38.25
C PRO A 371 -2.34 -15.85 37.63
N MET A 372 -2.09 -15.09 36.58
CA MET A 372 -3.10 -14.22 35.94
C MET A 372 -3.89 -14.91 34.82
N ILE A 373 -3.57 -16.16 34.47
CA ILE A 373 -4.26 -16.89 33.42
C ILE A 373 -5.45 -17.62 33.99
N SER A 374 -6.67 -17.20 33.62
CA SER A 374 -7.88 -17.92 33.93
C SER A 374 -7.94 -19.29 33.24
N PRO A 375 -8.66 -20.28 33.76
CA PRO A 375 -8.84 -21.56 33.07
C PRO A 375 -9.43 -21.39 31.65
N GLN A 376 -10.28 -20.38 31.44
CA GLN A 376 -10.85 -20.08 30.12
C GLN A 376 -9.77 -19.59 29.14
N LEU A 377 -8.93 -18.65 29.57
CA LEU A 377 -7.81 -18.15 28.74
C LEU A 377 -6.81 -19.27 28.42
N GLN A 378 -6.50 -20.11 29.43
CA GLN A 378 -5.64 -21.28 29.23
C GLN A 378 -6.23 -22.24 28.18
N ALA A 379 -7.53 -22.48 28.22
CA ALA A 379 -8.21 -23.35 27.26
C ALA A 379 -8.12 -22.73 25.81
N VAL A 380 -8.31 -21.44 25.67
CA VAL A 380 -8.18 -20.75 24.36
C VAL A 380 -6.76 -20.84 23.83
N ILE A 381 -5.76 -20.53 24.65
CA ILE A 381 -4.35 -20.62 24.24
C ILE A 381 -3.99 -22.07 23.88
N THR A 382 -4.37 -23.02 24.71
CA THR A 382 -4.12 -24.45 24.46
C THR A 382 -4.75 -24.91 23.14
N LYS A 383 -5.99 -24.49 22.86
CA LYS A 383 -6.68 -24.88 21.63
C LYS A 383 -6.05 -24.21 20.38
N VAL A 384 -5.74 -22.91 20.41
CA VAL A 384 -5.18 -22.22 19.25
C VAL A 384 -3.77 -22.70 18.92
N THR A 385 -3.03 -23.21 19.92
CA THR A 385 -1.66 -23.71 19.75
C THR A 385 -1.58 -25.23 19.60
N GLN A 386 -2.70 -25.92 19.33
CA GLN A 386 -2.68 -27.35 19.02
C GLN A 386 -1.74 -27.66 17.86
N ARG A 387 -1.08 -28.81 17.89
CA ARG A 387 -0.10 -29.22 16.89
C ARG A 387 -0.72 -29.37 15.52
N ARG A 388 -1.89 -30.00 15.41
CA ARG A 388 -2.59 -30.21 14.14
C ARG A 388 -3.48 -29.00 13.85
N PRO A 389 -3.43 -28.42 12.65
CA PRO A 389 -4.32 -27.32 12.28
C PRO A 389 -5.81 -27.62 12.43
N SER A 390 -6.22 -28.89 12.17
CA SER A 390 -7.62 -29.36 12.35
C SER A 390 -8.15 -29.25 13.78
N ASP A 391 -7.26 -29.27 14.77
CA ASP A 391 -7.64 -29.29 16.19
C ASP A 391 -7.71 -27.85 16.76
N ARG A 392 -7.33 -26.85 15.95
CA ARG A 392 -7.38 -25.41 16.29
C ARG A 392 -8.75 -24.82 16.00
N TYR A 393 -8.87 -23.51 16.22
CA TYR A 393 -9.97 -22.71 15.65
C TYR A 393 -9.85 -22.68 14.14
N GLN A 394 -10.95 -22.95 13.43
CA GLN A 394 -10.91 -23.08 11.98
C GLN A 394 -10.97 -21.74 11.27
N THR A 395 -11.58 -20.73 11.89
CA THR A 395 -11.68 -19.38 11.35
C THR A 395 -11.25 -18.34 12.39
N ALA A 396 -10.88 -17.15 11.92
CA ALA A 396 -10.63 -16.00 12.79
C ALA A 396 -11.87 -15.64 13.63
N ALA A 397 -13.07 -15.77 13.06
CA ALA A 397 -14.33 -15.50 13.76
C ALA A 397 -14.56 -16.43 14.97
N ASP A 398 -14.23 -17.71 14.83
CA ASP A 398 -14.33 -18.67 15.96
C ASP A 398 -13.39 -18.29 17.10
N LEU A 399 -12.17 -17.83 16.77
CA LEU A 399 -11.19 -17.38 17.76
C LEU A 399 -11.61 -16.06 18.41
N ILE A 400 -12.15 -15.11 17.65
CA ILE A 400 -12.70 -13.85 18.17
C ILE A 400 -13.78 -14.14 19.22
N ALA A 401 -14.76 -14.98 18.89
CA ALA A 401 -15.84 -15.34 19.82
C ALA A 401 -15.28 -15.96 21.13
N ALA A 402 -14.26 -16.83 21.01
CA ALA A 402 -13.62 -17.43 22.17
C ALA A 402 -12.86 -16.42 23.04
N LEU A 403 -12.15 -15.44 22.43
CA LEU A 403 -11.43 -14.40 23.15
C LEU A 403 -12.39 -13.43 23.86
N GLN A 404 -13.47 -13.02 23.20
CA GLN A 404 -14.47 -12.11 23.76
C GLN A 404 -15.20 -12.72 24.96
N SER A 405 -15.46 -14.04 24.93
CA SER A 405 -16.09 -14.73 26.06
C SER A 405 -15.27 -14.70 27.37
N ILE A 406 -13.97 -14.36 27.31
CA ILE A 406 -13.10 -14.24 28.49
C ILE A 406 -13.34 -12.90 29.22
N GLY A 407 -13.70 -11.83 28.47
CA GLY A 407 -13.86 -10.46 29.01
C GLY A 407 -15.24 -10.16 29.63
N GLU A 408 -16.22 -11.05 29.50
CA GLU A 408 -17.62 -10.83 29.94
C GLU A 408 -17.90 -11.26 31.40
N LYS A 409 -16.89 -11.48 32.23
CA LYS A 409 -17.09 -11.89 33.65
C LYS A 409 -16.36 -10.99 34.64
#